data_ad501b0763cd6ea76d3878aa7112857f
#
_entry.id   ad501b0763cd6ea76d3878aa7112857f
#
_cell.length_a   1.000
_cell.length_b   1.000
_cell.length_c   1.000
_cell.angle_alpha   90.00
_cell.angle_beta   90.00
_cell.angle_gamma   90.00
#
_symmetry.space_group_name_H-M   'P 1'
#
loop_
_entity.id
_entity.type
_entity.pdbx_description
1 polymer ?
#
loop_
_entity_poly.entity_id
_entity_poly.type
_entity_poly.pdbx_seq_one_letter_code
_entity_poly.pdbx_strand_id
1 'polypeptide(L)'
;MSAFAFIAAIVTTLLCGYGLLYPDRLAREGDFGLRIETPIAMSEMRAFYGAMAAIAVAVLTTQSETVAMVLGIAWLGSFIGRLLSVMVDKSWSTHVAVSGTADLVMFTFLVPLA
;
A
#
# COMPACT_ATOMS: atom_id res chain seq x y z
N MET A 1 -16.23 11.21 -7.64
CA MET A 1 -14.83 10.75 -7.43
C MET A 1 -14.09 10.84 -8.75
N SER A 2 -12.84 11.26 -8.74
CA SER A 2 -12.06 11.41 -9.96
C SER A 2 -11.69 10.07 -10.58
N ALA A 3 -11.38 10.07 -11.90
CA ALA A 3 -10.89 8.89 -12.58
C ALA A 3 -9.56 8.40 -11.99
N PHE A 4 -8.70 9.31 -11.58
CA PHE A 4 -7.42 8.95 -10.96
C PHE A 4 -7.64 8.24 -9.62
N ALA A 5 -8.55 8.72 -8.78
CA ALA A 5 -8.87 8.06 -7.52
C ALA A 5 -9.48 6.67 -7.73
N PHE A 6 -10.32 6.51 -8.73
CA PHE A 6 -10.91 5.22 -9.09
C PHE A 6 -9.84 4.23 -9.53
N ILE A 7 -8.93 4.66 -10.40
CA ILE A 7 -7.82 3.81 -10.87
C ILE A 7 -6.91 3.42 -9.69
N ALA A 8 -6.58 4.38 -8.82
CA ALA A 8 -5.75 4.10 -7.65
C ALA A 8 -6.40 3.08 -6.72
N ALA A 9 -7.72 3.17 -6.53
CA ALA A 9 -8.44 2.20 -5.71
C ALA A 9 -8.46 0.81 -6.34
N ILE A 10 -8.60 0.70 -7.66
CA ILE A 10 -8.48 -0.58 -8.37
C ILE A 10 -7.09 -1.17 -8.20
N VAL A 11 -6.04 -0.39 -8.42
CA VAL A 11 -4.66 -0.84 -8.28
C VAL A 11 -4.39 -1.30 -6.84
N THR A 12 -4.86 -0.56 -5.84
CA THR A 12 -4.71 -0.94 -4.44
C THR A 12 -5.43 -2.26 -4.16
N THR A 13 -6.66 -2.43 -4.67
CA THR A 13 -7.43 -3.67 -4.49
C THR A 13 -6.68 -4.87 -5.07
N LEU A 14 -6.15 -4.73 -6.28
CA LEU A 14 -5.45 -5.83 -6.95
C LEU A 14 -4.12 -6.14 -6.27
N LEU A 15 -3.34 -5.13 -5.97
CA LEU A 15 -2.03 -5.31 -5.34
C LEU A 15 -2.17 -5.88 -3.92
N CYS A 16 -3.02 -5.28 -3.11
CA CYS A 16 -3.19 -5.70 -1.73
C CYS A 16 -4.00 -6.99 -1.62
N GLY A 17 -4.91 -7.26 -2.56
CA GLY A 17 -5.57 -8.56 -2.68
C GLY A 17 -4.57 -9.67 -2.98
N TYR A 18 -3.64 -9.43 -3.89
CA TYR A 18 -2.56 -10.38 -4.17
C TYR A 18 -1.67 -10.59 -2.93
N GLY A 19 -1.30 -9.50 -2.25
CA GLY A 19 -0.51 -9.58 -1.02
C GLY A 19 -1.24 -10.28 0.12
N LEU A 20 -2.57 -10.13 0.19
CA LEU A 20 -3.40 -10.85 1.17
C LEU A 20 -3.36 -12.35 0.94
N LEU A 21 -3.50 -12.78 -0.31
CA LEU A 21 -3.56 -14.20 -0.66
C LEU A 21 -2.17 -14.85 -0.71
N TYR A 22 -1.17 -14.12 -1.19
CA TYR A 22 0.17 -14.65 -1.45
C TYR A 22 1.27 -13.70 -0.96
N PRO A 23 1.33 -13.41 0.37
CA PRO A 23 2.29 -12.42 0.87
C PRO A 23 3.74 -12.83 0.64
N ASP A 24 4.04 -14.13 0.73
CA ASP A 24 5.38 -14.67 0.47
C ASP A 24 5.79 -14.55 -0.99
N ARG A 25 4.86 -14.75 -1.92
CA ARG A 25 5.12 -14.59 -3.35
C ARG A 25 5.39 -13.13 -3.70
N LEU A 26 4.58 -12.21 -3.17
CA LEU A 26 4.78 -10.79 -3.40
C LEU A 26 6.16 -10.35 -2.91
N ALA A 27 6.59 -10.83 -1.75
CA ALA A 27 7.89 -10.52 -1.20
C ALA A 27 9.03 -11.06 -2.07
N ARG A 28 8.89 -12.27 -2.64
CA ARG A 28 9.92 -12.90 -3.46
C ARG A 28 10.02 -12.31 -4.86
N GLU A 29 8.88 -12.05 -5.50
CA GLU A 29 8.83 -11.58 -6.89
C GLU A 29 9.49 -10.23 -7.07
N GLY A 30 9.46 -9.37 -6.03
CA GLY A 30 10.09 -8.08 -6.08
C GLY A 30 11.56 -8.05 -5.70
N ASP A 31 12.15 -9.18 -5.31
CA ASP A 31 13.50 -9.25 -4.74
C ASP A 31 13.70 -8.21 -3.64
N PHE A 32 12.73 -8.13 -2.74
CA PHE A 32 12.63 -7.08 -1.74
C PHE A 32 13.54 -7.29 -0.54
N GLY A 33 14.21 -8.43 -0.44
CA GLY A 33 14.95 -8.79 0.77
C GLY A 33 14.07 -9.11 1.97
N LEU A 34 12.76 -9.08 1.78
CA LEU A 34 11.80 -9.42 2.82
C LEU A 34 11.61 -10.93 2.89
N ARG A 35 11.79 -11.49 4.08
CA ARG A 35 11.61 -12.92 4.32
C ARG A 35 10.47 -13.14 5.29
N ILE A 36 9.49 -13.93 4.86
CA ILE A 36 8.35 -14.31 5.69
C ILE A 36 8.56 -15.76 6.09
N GLU A 37 9.17 -15.97 7.26
CA GLU A 37 9.67 -17.28 7.69
C GLU A 37 8.81 -17.93 8.78
N THR A 38 7.85 -17.20 9.36
CA THR A 38 7.04 -17.71 10.46
C THR A 38 5.56 -17.53 10.16
N PRO A 39 4.69 -18.42 10.75
CA PRO A 39 3.24 -18.22 10.62
C PRO A 39 2.75 -16.88 11.18
N ILE A 40 3.39 -16.35 12.22
CA ILE A 40 3.03 -15.04 12.78
C ILE A 40 3.35 -13.93 11.78
N ALA A 41 4.52 -13.97 11.14
CA ALA A 41 4.88 -12.98 10.12
C ALA A 41 3.90 -13.02 8.95
N MET A 42 3.49 -14.22 8.52
CA MET A 42 2.48 -14.40 7.48
C MET A 42 1.15 -13.77 7.90
N SER A 43 0.72 -13.99 9.15
CA SER A 43 -0.51 -13.42 9.69
C SER A 43 -0.48 -11.89 9.68
N GLU A 44 0.63 -11.29 10.11
CA GLU A 44 0.78 -9.83 10.13
C GLU A 44 0.73 -9.25 8.71
N MET A 45 1.37 -9.87 7.75
CA MET A 45 1.35 -9.43 6.36
C MET A 45 -0.06 -9.53 5.76
N ARG A 46 -0.77 -10.63 6.01
CA ARG A 46 -2.15 -10.78 5.55
C ARG A 46 -3.07 -9.76 6.19
N ALA A 47 -2.89 -9.47 7.48
CA ALA A 47 -3.70 -8.47 8.17
C ALA A 47 -3.49 -7.07 7.57
N PHE A 48 -2.26 -6.68 7.30
CA PHE A 48 -1.94 -5.40 6.67
C PHE A 48 -2.56 -5.29 5.27
N TYR A 49 -2.30 -6.26 4.40
CA TYR A 49 -2.84 -6.24 3.05
C TYR A 49 -4.36 -6.37 3.03
N GLY A 50 -4.93 -7.14 3.94
CA GLY A 50 -6.38 -7.27 4.07
C GLY A 50 -7.04 -5.96 4.46
N ALA A 51 -6.46 -5.22 5.40
CA ALA A 51 -6.97 -3.91 5.80
C ALA A 51 -6.94 -2.92 4.63
N MET A 52 -5.83 -2.86 3.90
CA MET A 52 -5.69 -1.97 2.74
C MET A 52 -6.67 -2.35 1.62
N ALA A 53 -6.81 -3.63 1.32
CA ALA A 53 -7.74 -4.12 0.31
C ALA A 53 -9.19 -3.80 0.69
N ALA A 54 -9.54 -3.96 1.96
CA ALA A 54 -10.90 -3.65 2.44
C ALA A 54 -11.23 -2.17 2.27
N ILE A 55 -10.29 -1.27 2.59
CA ILE A 55 -10.51 0.17 2.40
C ILE A 55 -10.64 0.48 0.90
N ALA A 56 -9.82 -0.13 0.05
CA ALA A 56 -9.89 0.08 -1.39
C ALA A 56 -11.23 -0.39 -1.97
N VAL A 57 -11.73 -1.55 -1.53
CA VAL A 57 -13.06 -2.03 -1.93
C VAL A 57 -14.15 -1.07 -1.46
N ALA A 58 -14.02 -0.52 -0.25
CA ALA A 58 -14.97 0.48 0.25
C ALA A 58 -14.96 1.74 -0.64
N VAL A 59 -13.81 2.17 -1.14
CA VAL A 59 -13.73 3.28 -2.10
C VAL A 59 -14.53 2.95 -3.37
N LEU A 60 -14.31 1.76 -3.92
CA LEU A 60 -14.96 1.34 -5.17
C LEU A 60 -16.47 1.19 -5.01
N THR A 61 -16.94 0.70 -3.88
CA THR A 61 -18.37 0.45 -3.65
C THR A 61 -19.12 1.71 -3.25
N THR A 62 -18.52 2.60 -2.48
CA THR A 62 -19.18 3.82 -2.01
C THR A 62 -19.01 5.00 -2.96
N GLN A 63 -17.96 5.02 -3.78
CA GLN A 63 -17.59 6.15 -4.63
C GLN A 63 -17.41 7.45 -3.82
N SER A 64 -17.09 7.33 -2.53
CA SER A 64 -16.97 8.45 -1.61
C SER A 64 -15.57 9.08 -1.68
N GLU A 65 -15.53 10.41 -1.90
CA GLU A 65 -14.27 11.16 -1.86
C GLU A 65 -13.62 11.09 -0.48
N THR A 66 -14.41 11.07 0.58
CA THR A 66 -13.89 10.97 1.94
C THR A 66 -13.20 9.62 2.16
N VAL A 67 -13.80 8.53 1.71
CA VAL A 67 -13.19 7.19 1.83
C VAL A 67 -11.94 7.10 0.96
N ALA A 68 -11.96 7.67 -0.25
CA ALA A 68 -10.77 7.76 -1.09
C ALA A 68 -9.64 8.53 -0.41
N MET A 69 -9.97 9.64 0.25
CA MET A 69 -8.99 10.41 1.00
C MET A 69 -8.38 9.60 2.15
N VAL A 70 -9.19 8.81 2.87
CA VAL A 70 -8.69 7.94 3.94
C VAL A 70 -7.68 6.94 3.37
N LEU A 71 -7.98 6.32 2.23
CA LEU A 71 -7.04 5.42 1.58
C LEU A 71 -5.75 6.14 1.16
N GLY A 72 -5.87 7.34 0.63
CA GLY A 72 -4.71 8.17 0.27
C GLY A 72 -3.84 8.51 1.47
N ILE A 73 -4.45 8.84 2.59
CA ILE A 73 -3.73 9.09 3.85
C ILE A 73 -3.00 7.83 4.33
N ALA A 74 -3.60 6.66 4.15
CA ALA A 74 -2.93 5.39 4.46
C ALA A 74 -1.66 5.19 3.60
N TRP A 75 -1.72 5.52 2.31
CA TRP A 75 -0.54 5.49 1.44
C TRP A 75 0.53 6.50 1.89
N LEU A 76 0.12 7.71 2.30
CA LEU A 76 1.06 8.69 2.85
C LEU A 76 1.72 8.17 4.14
N GLY A 77 0.95 7.51 4.99
CA GLY A 77 1.50 6.87 6.19
C GLY A 77 2.54 5.82 5.87
N SER A 78 2.31 5.04 4.82
CA SER A 78 3.30 4.07 4.31
C SER A 78 4.60 4.77 3.91
N PHE A 79 4.50 5.88 3.18
CA PHE A 79 5.67 6.68 2.80
C PHE A 79 6.43 7.19 4.03
N ILE A 80 5.71 7.74 5.01
CA ILE A 80 6.32 8.27 6.23
C ILE A 80 7.04 7.16 7.00
N GLY A 81 6.44 5.97 7.08
CA GLY A 81 7.06 4.82 7.71
C GLY A 81 8.34 4.37 7.00
N ARG A 82 8.34 4.35 5.67
CA ARG A 82 9.54 4.03 4.89
C ARG A 82 10.63 5.07 5.10
N LEU A 83 10.27 6.35 5.11
CA LEU A 83 11.23 7.43 5.34
C LEU A 83 11.86 7.32 6.73
N LEU A 84 11.04 7.09 7.75
CA LEU A 84 11.53 6.87 9.12
C LEU A 84 12.51 5.69 9.18
N SER A 85 12.17 4.58 8.52
CA SER A 85 13.02 3.39 8.48
C SER A 85 14.35 3.66 7.78
N VAL A 86 14.35 4.43 6.69
CA VAL A 86 15.61 4.85 6.04
C VAL A 86 16.49 5.63 7.01
N MET A 87 15.89 6.52 7.79
CA MET A 87 16.66 7.37 8.73
C MET A 87 17.16 6.60 9.94
N VAL A 88 16.33 5.71 10.51
CA VAL A 88 16.63 5.01 11.77
C VAL A 88 17.35 3.68 11.51
N ASP A 89 16.85 2.90 10.57
CA ASP A 89 17.31 1.52 10.31
C ASP A 89 18.29 1.43 9.15
N LYS A 90 18.53 2.55 8.46
CA LYS A 90 19.40 2.60 7.28
C LYS A 90 18.93 1.64 6.17
N SER A 91 17.62 1.51 6.00
CA SER A 91 17.00 0.54 5.09
C SER A 91 16.95 0.99 3.62
N TRP A 92 17.79 1.93 3.22
CA TRP A 92 17.79 2.44 1.85
C TRP A 92 18.05 1.33 0.83
N SER A 93 17.24 1.28 -0.21
CA SER A 93 17.42 0.39 -1.35
C SER A 93 16.61 0.92 -2.54
N THR A 94 16.85 0.36 -3.72
CA THR A 94 16.05 0.68 -4.91
C THR A 94 14.57 0.34 -4.67
N HIS A 95 14.29 -0.79 -4.00
CA HIS A 95 12.92 -1.16 -3.66
C HIS A 95 12.24 -0.08 -2.80
N VAL A 96 12.94 0.43 -1.78
CA VAL A 96 12.38 1.47 -0.91
C VAL A 96 12.09 2.75 -1.70
N ALA A 97 12.99 3.12 -2.62
CA ALA A 97 12.79 4.29 -3.47
C ALA A 97 11.58 4.13 -4.39
N VAL A 98 11.44 2.97 -5.04
CA VAL A 98 10.31 2.68 -5.95
C VAL A 98 9.01 2.63 -5.16
N SER A 99 8.99 1.92 -4.04
CA SER A 99 7.78 1.78 -3.23
C SER A 99 7.37 3.11 -2.60
N GLY A 100 8.32 3.91 -2.13
CA GLY A 100 8.04 5.24 -1.60
C GLY A 100 7.48 6.19 -2.66
N THR A 101 7.99 6.11 -3.88
CA THR A 101 7.44 6.87 -5.00
C THR A 101 6.00 6.44 -5.31
N ALA A 102 5.74 5.13 -5.32
CA ALA A 102 4.38 4.61 -5.50
C ALA A 102 3.44 5.09 -4.40
N ASP A 103 3.88 5.11 -3.14
CA ASP A 103 3.10 5.62 -2.02
C ASP A 103 2.65 7.07 -2.27
N LEU A 104 3.57 7.94 -2.72
CA LEU A 104 3.27 9.33 -3.00
C LEU A 104 2.34 9.50 -4.20
N VAL A 105 2.54 8.73 -5.26
CA VAL A 105 1.66 8.76 -6.44
C VAL A 105 0.24 8.37 -6.04
N MET A 106 0.08 7.31 -5.27
CA MET A 106 -1.24 6.88 -4.81
C MET A 106 -1.90 7.91 -3.92
N PHE A 107 -1.14 8.54 -3.04
CA PHE A 107 -1.64 9.65 -2.21
C PHE A 107 -2.17 10.79 -3.08
N THR A 108 -1.40 11.23 -4.08
CA THR A 108 -1.84 12.34 -4.94
C THR A 108 -3.05 12.00 -5.78
N PHE A 109 -3.22 10.74 -6.17
CA PHE A 109 -4.38 10.30 -6.94
C PHE A 109 -5.64 10.21 -6.09
N LEU A 110 -5.52 9.86 -4.81
CA LEU A 110 -6.65 9.59 -3.93
C LEU A 110 -7.11 10.80 -3.13
N VAL A 111 -6.22 11.75 -2.87
CA VAL A 111 -6.53 12.95 -2.09
C VAL A 111 -6.69 14.13 -3.04
N PRO A 112 -7.84 14.80 -3.04
CA PRO A 112 -7.99 16.02 -3.84
C PRO A 112 -7.12 17.14 -3.23
N LEU A 113 -6.15 17.63 -4.02
CA LEU A 113 -5.20 18.64 -3.58
C LEU A 113 -5.55 20.04 -4.07
N ALA A 114 -6.70 20.22 -4.65
CA ALA A 114 -7.13 21.53 -5.15
C ALA A 114 -8.14 22.18 -4.22
#